data_4f8bc82cd3f788471c75e08879a24d4c
#
_entry.id   4f8bc82cd3f788471c75e08879a24d4c
#
_cell.length_a   1.000
_cell.length_b   1.000
_cell.length_c   1.000
_cell.angle_alpha   90.00
_cell.angle_beta   90.00
_cell.angle_gamma   90.00
#
_symmetry.space_group_name_H-M   'P 1'
#
loop_
_entity.id
_entity.type
_entity.pdbx_description
1 polymer ?
#
loop_
_entity_poly.entity_id
_entity_poly.type
_entity_poly.pdbx_seq_one_letter_code
_entity_poly.pdbx_strand_id
1 'polypeptide(L)'
;MQQIPSIKKAKELGLYTITCDYLPENPGHKIADEYYNVSTTDKEAVLQLAQKLQIDGIVAYASDPAAPTAAYVAEKMGLPGNPYESVKILTEKDLFRDFLHKHGLNCPYAHGYTTYEEAYRDMENFHFPVMVKPVDSSGSKGVVKIYDKSELKAAVKEAISYSRSGRFIVEEFIQK
;
A
#
# COMPACT_ATOMS: atom_id res chain seq x y z
N MET A 1 -12.97 -10.61 -0.54
CA MET A 1 -13.38 -11.58 -1.59
C MET A 1 -12.30 -11.86 -2.63
N GLN A 2 -11.43 -10.92 -2.95
CA GLN A 2 -10.37 -11.06 -3.97
C GLN A 2 -9.35 -12.18 -3.67
N GLN A 3 -9.11 -12.49 -2.39
CA GLN A 3 -8.13 -13.51 -1.94
C GLN A 3 -8.63 -14.97 -2.04
N ILE A 4 -9.94 -15.17 -2.19
CA ILE A 4 -10.54 -16.52 -2.27
C ILE A 4 -9.91 -17.41 -3.36
N PRO A 5 -9.66 -16.92 -4.60
CA PRO A 5 -9.06 -17.74 -5.63
C PRO A 5 -7.68 -18.29 -5.26
N SER A 6 -6.83 -17.49 -4.60
CA SER A 6 -5.49 -17.94 -4.20
C SER A 6 -5.55 -19.00 -3.11
N ILE A 7 -6.45 -18.84 -2.11
CA ILE A 7 -6.63 -19.83 -1.05
C ILE A 7 -7.13 -21.18 -1.64
N LYS A 8 -8.12 -21.13 -2.52
CA LYS A 8 -8.61 -22.33 -3.20
C LYS A 8 -7.51 -23.01 -4.01
N LYS A 9 -6.71 -22.21 -4.76
CA LYS A 9 -5.62 -22.76 -5.56
C LYS A 9 -4.52 -23.39 -4.70
N ALA A 10 -4.19 -22.79 -3.58
CA ALA A 10 -3.25 -23.36 -2.62
C ALA A 10 -3.73 -24.72 -2.11
N LYS A 11 -5.01 -24.83 -1.75
CA LYS A 11 -5.62 -26.12 -1.31
C LYS A 11 -5.62 -27.18 -2.43
N GLU A 12 -5.94 -26.81 -3.68
CA GLU A 12 -5.85 -27.71 -4.82
C GLU A 12 -4.42 -28.24 -5.04
N LEU A 13 -3.40 -27.47 -4.66
CA LEU A 13 -2.00 -27.87 -4.70
C LEU A 13 -1.57 -28.68 -3.49
N GLY A 14 -2.48 -28.99 -2.57
CA GLY A 14 -2.19 -29.75 -1.35
C GLY A 14 -1.49 -28.97 -0.25
N LEU A 15 -1.49 -27.62 -0.34
CA LEU A 15 -0.85 -26.77 0.67
C LEU A 15 -1.80 -26.54 1.85
N TYR A 16 -1.25 -26.54 3.06
CA TYR A 16 -1.92 -26.09 4.27
C TYR A 16 -2.03 -24.57 4.26
N THR A 17 -3.23 -24.04 4.41
CA THR A 17 -3.50 -22.62 4.20
C THR A 17 -3.82 -21.90 5.50
N ILE A 18 -3.05 -20.87 5.79
CA ILE A 18 -3.22 -20.01 6.96
C ILE A 18 -3.57 -18.60 6.48
N THR A 19 -4.55 -17.97 7.09
CA THR A 19 -4.93 -16.60 6.79
C THR A 19 -4.83 -15.72 8.03
N CYS A 20 -4.45 -14.45 7.85
CA CYS A 20 -4.53 -13.43 8.89
C CYS A 20 -5.20 -12.16 8.35
N ASP A 21 -5.99 -11.53 9.21
CA ASP A 21 -6.63 -10.22 8.99
C ASP A 21 -7.22 -9.76 10.32
N TYR A 22 -7.40 -8.47 10.51
CA TYR A 22 -8.09 -7.92 11.68
C TYR A 22 -9.63 -8.02 11.59
N LEU A 23 -10.17 -8.37 10.41
CA LEU A 23 -11.60 -8.55 10.15
C LEU A 23 -11.96 -10.04 10.17
N PRO A 24 -12.47 -10.60 11.30
CA PRO A 24 -12.70 -12.03 11.45
C PRO A 24 -13.77 -12.60 10.51
N GLU A 25 -14.67 -11.75 10.02
CA GLU A 25 -15.79 -12.18 9.14
C GLU A 25 -15.41 -12.30 7.67
N ASN A 26 -14.15 -12.05 7.31
CA ASN A 26 -13.71 -12.18 5.93
C ASN A 26 -13.91 -13.62 5.41
N PRO A 27 -14.58 -13.79 4.25
CA PRO A 27 -15.00 -15.11 3.77
C PRO A 27 -13.82 -16.05 3.45
N GLY A 28 -12.61 -15.51 3.23
CA GLY A 28 -11.39 -16.31 3.02
C GLY A 28 -11.03 -17.17 4.23
N HIS A 29 -11.31 -16.69 5.44
CA HIS A 29 -11.00 -17.42 6.68
C HIS A 29 -11.80 -18.72 6.83
N LYS A 30 -13.03 -18.75 6.27
CA LYS A 30 -13.92 -19.93 6.33
C LYS A 30 -13.45 -21.08 5.43
N ILE A 31 -12.57 -20.80 4.48
CA ILE A 31 -12.05 -21.82 3.55
C ILE A 31 -10.58 -22.15 3.77
N ALA A 32 -9.86 -21.32 4.50
CA ALA A 32 -8.51 -21.62 4.96
C ALA A 32 -8.54 -22.70 6.05
N ASP A 33 -7.42 -23.37 6.30
CA ASP A 33 -7.28 -24.38 7.34
C ASP A 33 -7.16 -23.72 8.72
N GLU A 34 -6.49 -22.54 8.79
CA GLU A 34 -6.37 -21.74 10.01
C GLU A 34 -6.57 -20.23 9.75
N TYR A 35 -7.01 -19.53 10.80
CA TYR A 35 -7.15 -18.08 10.82
C TYR A 35 -6.57 -17.48 12.10
N TYR A 36 -5.86 -16.37 11.96
CA TYR A 36 -5.34 -15.57 13.06
C TYR A 36 -5.78 -14.11 12.94
N ASN A 37 -6.27 -13.55 14.04
CA ASN A 37 -6.66 -12.12 14.10
C ASN A 37 -5.41 -11.25 14.28
N VAL A 38 -4.70 -11.00 13.18
CA VAL A 38 -3.51 -10.15 13.10
C VAL A 38 -3.65 -9.27 11.89
N SER A 39 -3.45 -7.95 12.07
CA SER A 39 -3.52 -7.00 10.96
C SER A 39 -2.45 -7.28 9.90
N THR A 40 -2.86 -7.38 8.65
CA THR A 40 -1.95 -7.58 7.51
C THR A 40 -1.02 -6.38 7.25
N THR A 41 -1.23 -5.24 7.91
CA THR A 41 -0.36 -4.06 7.83
C THR A 41 0.59 -3.91 9.02
N ASP A 42 0.46 -4.77 10.04
CA ASP A 42 1.40 -4.86 11.16
C ASP A 42 2.47 -5.91 10.85
N LYS A 43 3.53 -5.47 10.19
CA LYS A 43 4.60 -6.35 9.71
C LYS A 43 5.32 -7.12 10.83
N GLU A 44 5.46 -6.52 12.01
CA GLU A 44 6.14 -7.16 13.14
C GLU A 44 5.26 -8.25 13.77
N ALA A 45 3.97 -7.98 13.95
CA ALA A 45 3.03 -8.97 14.46
C ALA A 45 2.87 -10.15 13.49
N VAL A 46 2.82 -9.88 12.17
CA VAL A 46 2.79 -10.94 11.14
C VAL A 46 4.08 -11.74 11.13
N LEU A 47 5.26 -11.09 11.28
CA LEU A 47 6.54 -11.79 11.38
C LEU A 47 6.60 -12.73 12.58
N GLN A 48 6.19 -12.25 13.77
CA GLN A 48 6.14 -13.09 14.97
C GLN A 48 5.20 -14.29 14.81
N LEU A 49 4.04 -14.08 14.20
CA LEU A 49 3.09 -15.15 13.90
C LEU A 49 3.71 -16.16 12.91
N ALA A 50 4.28 -15.69 11.83
CA ALA A 50 4.91 -16.50 10.79
C ALA A 50 6.05 -17.38 11.35
N GLN A 51 6.91 -16.80 12.18
CA GLN A 51 7.99 -17.51 12.88
C GLN A 51 7.47 -18.58 13.85
N LYS A 52 6.44 -18.23 14.64
CA LYS A 52 5.79 -19.18 15.57
C LYS A 52 5.20 -20.37 14.83
N LEU A 53 4.59 -20.15 13.68
CA LEU A 53 3.95 -21.16 12.85
C LEU A 53 4.91 -21.88 11.91
N GLN A 54 6.16 -21.41 11.80
CA GLN A 54 7.19 -21.97 10.91
C GLN A 54 6.69 -22.14 9.47
N ILE A 55 6.07 -21.09 8.91
CA ILE A 55 5.50 -21.14 7.55
C ILE A 55 6.57 -21.34 6.49
N ASP A 56 6.23 -22.04 5.39
CA ASP A 56 7.09 -22.28 4.24
C ASP A 56 6.99 -21.21 3.15
N GLY A 57 5.97 -20.34 3.22
CA GLY A 57 5.75 -19.28 2.25
C GLY A 57 4.68 -18.29 2.69
N ILE A 58 4.74 -17.09 2.13
CA ILE A 58 3.77 -16.02 2.39
C ILE A 58 3.42 -15.29 1.10
N VAL A 59 2.15 -14.93 0.93
CA VAL A 59 1.68 -14.18 -0.23
C VAL A 59 0.62 -13.15 0.13
N ALA A 60 0.72 -11.96 -0.45
CA ALA A 60 -0.31 -10.92 -0.40
C ALA A 60 -1.02 -10.83 -1.76
N TYR A 61 -1.95 -11.76 -2.01
CA TYR A 61 -2.67 -11.81 -3.28
C TYR A 61 -3.70 -10.70 -3.40
N ALA A 62 -3.59 -9.87 -4.45
CA ALA A 62 -4.49 -8.76 -4.77
C ALA A 62 -4.72 -7.80 -3.57
N SER A 63 -3.66 -7.50 -2.82
CA SER A 63 -3.72 -6.63 -1.64
C SER A 63 -2.48 -5.74 -1.55
N ASP A 64 -2.53 -4.55 -2.16
CA ASP A 64 -1.44 -3.58 -2.07
C ASP A 64 -1.05 -3.25 -0.61
N PRO A 65 -2.01 -3.07 0.33
CA PRO A 65 -1.64 -2.76 1.71
C PRO A 65 -0.89 -3.88 2.44
N ALA A 66 -1.10 -5.14 2.05
CA ALA A 66 -0.45 -6.28 2.67
C ALA A 66 0.88 -6.68 1.99
N ALA A 67 1.11 -6.21 0.77
CA ALA A 67 2.29 -6.59 -0.01
C ALA A 67 3.63 -6.26 0.68
N PRO A 68 3.82 -5.05 1.29
CA PRO A 68 5.05 -4.74 2.02
C PRO A 68 5.27 -5.68 3.22
N THR A 69 4.21 -6.03 3.94
CA THR A 69 4.29 -6.96 5.07
C THR A 69 4.70 -8.35 4.61
N ALA A 70 4.11 -8.86 3.53
CA ALA A 70 4.48 -10.18 3.00
C ALA A 70 5.95 -10.21 2.53
N ALA A 71 6.41 -9.16 1.84
CA ALA A 71 7.80 -9.06 1.41
C ALA A 71 8.77 -8.96 2.60
N TYR A 72 8.43 -8.18 3.63
CA TYR A 72 9.21 -8.05 4.85
C TYR A 72 9.38 -9.40 5.58
N VAL A 73 8.27 -10.13 5.76
CA VAL A 73 8.28 -11.43 6.42
C VAL A 73 9.08 -12.45 5.61
N ALA A 74 8.86 -12.51 4.29
CA ALA A 74 9.62 -13.39 3.40
C ALA A 74 11.14 -13.14 3.51
N GLU A 75 11.56 -11.87 3.45
CA GLU A 75 12.96 -11.48 3.57
C GLU A 75 13.56 -11.84 4.94
N LYS A 76 12.85 -11.57 6.04
CA LYS A 76 13.31 -11.88 7.40
C LYS A 76 13.40 -13.37 7.70
N MET A 77 12.59 -14.19 7.05
CA MET A 77 12.57 -15.64 7.23
C MET A 77 13.37 -16.41 6.16
N GLY A 78 13.95 -15.71 5.18
CA GLY A 78 14.66 -16.34 4.07
C GLY A 78 13.74 -17.13 3.12
N LEU A 79 12.46 -16.76 3.06
CA LEU A 79 11.48 -17.38 2.17
C LEU A 79 11.53 -16.76 0.77
N PRO A 80 11.09 -17.49 -0.27
CA PRO A 80 10.96 -16.92 -1.60
C PRO A 80 10.03 -15.70 -1.62
N GLY A 81 10.49 -14.60 -2.22
CA GLY A 81 9.71 -13.35 -2.28
C GLY A 81 10.45 -12.25 -3.03
N ASN A 82 9.78 -11.13 -3.24
CA ASN A 82 10.41 -9.93 -3.75
C ASN A 82 11.14 -9.19 -2.62
N PRO A 83 12.25 -8.47 -2.91
CA PRO A 83 12.93 -7.65 -1.91
C PRO A 83 11.97 -6.64 -1.27
N TYR A 84 12.00 -6.53 0.05
CA TYR A 84 11.09 -5.64 0.80
C TYR A 84 11.14 -4.20 0.32
N GLU A 85 12.33 -3.65 0.09
CA GLU A 85 12.50 -2.26 -0.36
C GLU A 85 11.90 -2.03 -1.75
N SER A 86 12.02 -3.00 -2.67
CA SER A 86 11.39 -2.91 -4.00
C SER A 86 9.86 -2.87 -3.90
N VAL A 87 9.28 -3.71 -3.06
CA VAL A 87 7.82 -3.73 -2.85
C VAL A 87 7.35 -2.43 -2.20
N LYS A 88 8.09 -1.91 -1.23
CA LYS A 88 7.80 -0.62 -0.58
C LYS A 88 7.80 0.53 -1.58
N ILE A 89 8.83 0.63 -2.44
CA ILE A 89 8.89 1.63 -3.50
C ILE A 89 7.65 1.53 -4.41
N LEU A 90 7.27 0.33 -4.83
CA LEU A 90 6.15 0.13 -5.75
C LEU A 90 4.78 0.38 -5.13
N THR A 91 4.64 0.29 -3.81
CA THR A 91 3.35 0.44 -3.11
C THR A 91 3.13 1.81 -2.50
N GLU A 92 4.20 2.59 -2.25
CA GLU A 92 4.11 3.97 -1.76
C GLU A 92 4.25 4.95 -2.93
N LYS A 93 3.22 5.76 -3.17
CA LYS A 93 3.12 6.58 -4.39
C LYS A 93 4.23 7.61 -4.54
N ASP A 94 4.63 8.24 -3.45
CA ASP A 94 5.73 9.21 -3.42
C ASP A 94 7.07 8.53 -3.74
N LEU A 95 7.39 7.43 -3.08
CA LEU A 95 8.61 6.67 -3.35
C LEU A 95 8.66 6.17 -4.80
N PHE A 96 7.51 5.75 -5.33
CA PHE A 96 7.44 5.31 -6.73
C PHE A 96 7.69 6.46 -7.71
N ARG A 97 7.13 7.64 -7.45
CA ARG A 97 7.40 8.82 -8.30
C ARG A 97 8.86 9.27 -8.21
N ASP A 98 9.42 9.31 -7.01
CA ASP A 98 10.84 9.63 -6.82
C ASP A 98 11.75 8.64 -7.54
N PHE A 99 11.41 7.34 -7.50
CA PHE A 99 12.14 6.32 -8.25
C PHE A 99 12.08 6.57 -9.75
N LEU A 100 10.90 6.87 -10.32
CA LEU A 100 10.75 7.14 -11.75
C LEU A 100 11.56 8.38 -12.18
N HIS A 101 11.47 9.48 -11.42
CA HIS A 101 12.25 10.69 -11.67
C HIS A 101 13.76 10.43 -11.64
N LYS A 102 14.24 9.74 -10.60
CA LYS A 102 15.66 9.40 -10.42
C LYS A 102 16.22 8.57 -11.58
N HIS A 103 15.39 7.74 -12.19
CA HIS A 103 15.79 6.88 -13.32
C HIS A 103 15.45 7.46 -14.70
N GLY A 104 15.03 8.73 -14.79
CA GLY A 104 14.72 9.39 -16.04
C GLY A 104 13.50 8.82 -16.78
N LEU A 105 12.60 8.16 -16.05
CA LEU A 105 11.37 7.64 -16.61
C LEU A 105 10.26 8.70 -16.61
N ASN A 106 9.46 8.73 -17.67
CA ASN A 106 8.37 9.70 -17.79
C ASN A 106 7.32 9.46 -16.71
N CYS A 107 7.08 10.48 -15.90
CA CYS A 107 6.00 10.50 -14.92
C CYS A 107 5.56 11.96 -14.69
N PRO A 108 4.34 12.18 -14.16
CA PRO A 108 3.90 13.50 -13.77
C PRO A 108 4.85 14.14 -12.75
N TYR A 109 4.95 15.46 -12.76
CA TYR A 109 5.59 16.16 -11.66
C TYR A 109 4.82 15.86 -10.37
N ALA A 110 5.51 15.41 -9.34
CA ALA A 110 4.90 14.92 -8.12
C ALA A 110 5.86 15.00 -6.94
N HIS A 111 5.35 15.35 -5.75
CA HIS A 111 6.10 15.34 -4.50
C HIS A 111 5.26 14.82 -3.34
N GLY A 112 5.90 14.04 -2.44
CA GLY A 112 5.33 13.59 -1.18
C GLY A 112 5.53 14.61 -0.07
N TYR A 113 4.56 14.71 0.84
CA TYR A 113 4.56 15.66 1.96
C TYR A 113 4.06 15.02 3.24
N THR A 114 4.52 15.57 4.37
CA THR A 114 4.06 15.22 5.71
C THR A 114 3.14 16.29 6.31
N THR A 115 3.26 17.54 5.84
CA THR A 115 2.48 18.67 6.36
C THR A 115 1.83 19.47 5.22
N TYR A 116 0.69 20.08 5.55
CA TYR A 116 0.02 21.01 4.65
C TYR A 116 0.91 22.21 4.27
N GLU A 117 1.65 22.72 5.24
CA GLU A 117 2.49 23.91 5.08
C GLU A 117 3.63 23.70 4.09
N GLU A 118 4.22 22.50 4.07
CA GLU A 118 5.22 22.10 3.06
C GLU A 118 4.60 22.10 1.66
N ALA A 119 3.49 21.39 1.49
CA ALA A 119 2.79 21.32 0.22
C ALA A 119 2.33 22.70 -0.26
N TYR A 120 1.75 23.52 0.64
CA TYR A 120 1.26 24.85 0.31
C TYR A 120 2.35 25.77 -0.24
N ARG A 121 3.55 25.73 0.32
CA ARG A 121 4.72 26.52 -0.17
C ARG A 121 5.15 26.05 -1.55
N ASP A 122 5.09 24.74 -1.80
CA ASP A 122 5.56 24.14 -3.05
C ASP A 122 4.55 24.24 -4.20
N MET A 123 3.28 24.65 -3.93
CA MET A 123 2.24 24.75 -4.98
C MET A 123 2.57 25.69 -6.14
N GLU A 124 3.53 26.60 -5.97
CA GLU A 124 3.97 27.51 -7.02
C GLU A 124 4.75 26.77 -8.13
N ASN A 125 5.27 25.59 -7.84
CA ASN A 125 6.00 24.75 -8.79
C ASN A 125 5.09 23.81 -9.59
N PHE A 126 3.80 23.73 -9.26
CA PHE A 126 2.84 22.82 -9.89
C PHE A 126 1.96 23.53 -10.94
N HIS A 127 1.68 22.82 -12.02
CA HIS A 127 0.68 23.22 -13.00
C HIS A 127 -0.68 22.58 -12.67
N PHE A 128 -1.66 23.42 -12.42
CA PHE A 128 -3.02 22.93 -12.15
C PHE A 128 -3.72 22.43 -13.43
N PRO A 129 -4.64 21.45 -13.31
CA PRO A 129 -5.11 20.83 -12.08
C PRO A 129 -4.10 19.80 -11.54
N VAL A 130 -4.15 19.56 -10.21
CA VAL A 130 -3.34 18.55 -9.54
C VAL A 130 -4.22 17.54 -8.79
N MET A 131 -3.64 16.38 -8.54
CA MET A 131 -4.23 15.31 -7.72
C MET A 131 -3.58 15.29 -6.35
N VAL A 132 -4.37 15.31 -5.30
CA VAL A 132 -3.93 15.10 -3.91
C VAL A 132 -4.37 13.71 -3.49
N LYS A 133 -3.44 12.89 -3.01
CA LYS A 133 -3.68 11.45 -2.74
C LYS A 133 -2.97 11.00 -1.47
N PRO A 134 -3.52 10.07 -0.66
CA PRO A 134 -2.72 9.38 0.35
C PRO A 134 -1.63 8.54 -0.32
N VAL A 135 -0.43 8.47 0.26
CA VAL A 135 0.68 7.70 -0.34
C VAL A 135 0.44 6.19 -0.31
N ASP A 136 -0.27 5.69 0.70
CA ASP A 136 -0.35 4.28 1.09
C ASP A 136 -1.79 3.70 1.07
N SER A 137 -2.74 4.39 0.42
CA SER A 137 -4.11 3.92 0.23
C SER A 137 -4.34 3.37 -1.17
N SER A 138 -5.30 2.47 -1.32
CA SER A 138 -5.72 1.86 -2.59
C SER A 138 -7.21 2.08 -2.86
N GLY A 139 -7.66 1.77 -4.09
CA GLY A 139 -9.08 1.86 -4.47
C GLY A 139 -9.59 3.30 -4.56
N SER A 140 -8.75 4.25 -4.93
CA SER A 140 -9.09 5.68 -5.11
C SER A 140 -9.63 6.38 -3.85
N LYS A 141 -9.44 5.80 -2.67
CA LYS A 141 -9.84 6.42 -1.39
C LYS A 141 -8.96 7.62 -1.09
N GLY A 142 -9.56 8.74 -0.71
CA GLY A 142 -8.85 9.97 -0.37
C GLY A 142 -8.16 10.65 -1.56
N VAL A 143 -8.57 10.36 -2.80
CA VAL A 143 -8.02 10.96 -4.02
C VAL A 143 -8.89 12.13 -4.44
N VAL A 144 -8.33 13.34 -4.41
CA VAL A 144 -9.03 14.59 -4.74
C VAL A 144 -8.30 15.30 -5.87
N LYS A 145 -9.04 15.73 -6.90
CA LYS A 145 -8.54 16.62 -7.95
C LYS A 145 -8.86 18.05 -7.56
N ILE A 146 -7.86 18.93 -7.59
CA ILE A 146 -8.05 20.36 -7.30
C ILE A 146 -7.60 21.21 -8.49
N TYR A 147 -8.24 22.34 -8.66
CA TYR A 147 -8.01 23.27 -9.76
C TYR A 147 -7.36 24.56 -9.31
N ASP A 148 -7.33 24.81 -8.00
CA ASP A 148 -6.79 26.03 -7.40
C ASP A 148 -6.15 25.74 -6.04
N LYS A 149 -5.13 26.52 -5.68
CA LYS A 149 -4.37 26.42 -4.42
C LYS A 149 -5.27 26.57 -3.17
N SER A 150 -6.38 27.28 -3.26
CA SER A 150 -7.30 27.48 -2.15
C SER A 150 -8.00 26.17 -1.72
N GLU A 151 -8.14 25.21 -2.64
CA GLU A 151 -8.76 23.91 -2.39
C GLU A 151 -7.81 22.92 -1.66
N LEU A 152 -6.49 23.21 -1.64
CA LEU A 152 -5.47 22.30 -1.12
C LEU A 152 -5.73 21.84 0.32
N LYS A 153 -6.16 22.75 1.21
CA LYS A 153 -6.35 22.42 2.63
C LYS A 153 -7.41 21.34 2.85
N ALA A 154 -8.51 21.42 2.12
CA ALA A 154 -9.58 20.42 2.20
C ALA A 154 -9.13 19.09 1.59
N ALA A 155 -8.43 19.12 0.44
CA ALA A 155 -7.92 17.94 -0.22
C ALA A 155 -6.85 17.19 0.62
N VAL A 156 -5.95 17.91 1.27
CA VAL A 156 -4.96 17.33 2.19
C VAL A 156 -5.63 16.67 3.38
N LYS A 157 -6.62 17.33 3.99
CA LYS A 157 -7.40 16.74 5.11
C LYS A 157 -8.06 15.42 4.68
N GLU A 158 -8.66 15.40 3.51
CA GLU A 158 -9.28 14.19 2.96
C GLU A 158 -8.23 13.09 2.71
N ALA A 159 -7.12 13.41 2.04
CA ALA A 159 -6.06 12.45 1.76
C ALA A 159 -5.46 11.84 3.05
N ILE A 160 -5.16 12.67 4.06
CA ILE A 160 -4.61 12.22 5.34
C ILE A 160 -5.60 11.29 6.08
N SER A 161 -6.92 11.53 5.98
CA SER A 161 -7.92 10.69 6.64
C SER A 161 -7.93 9.23 6.15
N TYR A 162 -7.38 8.97 4.95
CA TYR A 162 -7.21 7.63 4.36
C TYR A 162 -5.76 7.13 4.36
N SER A 163 -4.80 7.91 4.85
CA SER A 163 -3.40 7.50 4.96
C SER A 163 -3.12 6.84 6.31
N ARG A 164 -2.44 5.70 6.28
CA ARG A 164 -1.95 5.02 7.50
C ARG A 164 -0.69 5.68 8.05
N SER A 165 0.13 6.23 7.17
CA SER A 165 1.38 6.92 7.54
C SER A 165 1.21 8.41 7.83
N GLY A 166 0.00 8.98 7.60
CA GLY A 166 -0.25 10.41 7.69
C GLY A 166 0.41 11.23 6.57
N ARG A 167 0.92 10.57 5.52
CA ARG A 167 1.58 11.22 4.38
C ARG A 167 0.66 11.28 3.17
N PHE A 168 0.89 12.28 2.34
CA PHE A 168 0.16 12.45 1.08
C PHE A 168 1.12 12.88 -0.04
N ILE A 169 0.69 12.71 -1.27
CA ILE A 169 1.39 13.15 -2.48
C ILE A 169 0.51 14.15 -3.24
N VAL A 170 1.13 15.17 -3.80
CA VAL A 170 0.55 16.04 -4.82
C VAL A 170 1.19 15.68 -6.15
N GLU A 171 0.38 15.54 -7.20
CA GLU A 171 0.81 15.10 -8.52
C GLU A 171 0.05 15.87 -9.60
N GLU A 172 0.74 16.37 -10.62
CA GLU A 172 0.11 17.01 -11.76
C GLU A 172 -0.85 16.06 -12.48
N PHE A 173 -2.02 16.56 -12.87
CA PHE A 173 -3.00 15.78 -13.59
C PHE A 173 -2.65 15.74 -15.08
N ILE A 174 -2.39 14.54 -15.60
CA ILE A 174 -2.14 14.36 -17.04
C ILE A 174 -3.43 14.57 -17.81
N GLN A 175 -3.43 15.59 -18.67
CA GLN A 175 -4.49 15.84 -19.63
C GLN A 175 -4.18 15.08 -20.93
N LYS A 176 -5.24 14.56 -21.56
CA LYS A 176 -5.13 13.93 -22.89
C LYS A 176 -5.02 15.00 -23.96
#